data_6de23dc38acb8eeddbf0835426412d98
#
_entry.id   6de23dc38acb8eeddbf0835426412d98
#
_cell.length_a   1.000
_cell.length_b   1.000
_cell.length_c   1.000
_cell.angle_alpha   90.00
_cell.angle_beta   90.00
_cell.angle_gamma   90.00
#
_symmetry.space_group_name_H-M   'P 1'
#
loop_
_entity.id
_entity.type
_entity.pdbx_description
1 polymer ?
#
loop_
_entity_poly.entity_id
_entity_poly.type
_entity_poly.pdbx_seq_one_letter_code
_entity_poly.pdbx_strand_id
1 'polypeptide(L)'
;MTLRNITCAVTLCLLTLSGQAVGKTEVPPYKNKSLSIEKRVDDLMGRMTLREKVLQLQNRGAGRLDEIDRIFNGESYGCTHEMGTTAAECAAMYKELQQYMLTKTRLGIPIITSAEGIQGILQNNCTLFPHALAQGSTFNPALIQRMTEAAGEEAKVIGIHQILSPVLDIARELRWGRVEETFGEDPYLISEMGIAFINGYQKNRITCMPKHFVAHGTPSGGLNCAQV
;
A
#
# COMPACT_ATOMS: atom_id res chain seq x y z
N MET A 1 -30.48 -60.26 69.69
CA MET A 1 -29.35 -59.41 69.14
C MET A 1 -29.64 -59.15 67.72
N THR A 2 -30.01 -57.91 67.40
CA THR A 2 -30.60 -57.46 66.16
C THR A 2 -29.54 -56.89 65.22
N LEU A 3 -29.42 -57.43 64.00
CA LEU A 3 -28.63 -56.91 62.96
C LEU A 3 -29.37 -55.71 62.31
N ARG A 4 -28.73 -54.56 62.28
CA ARG A 4 -29.21 -53.36 61.54
C ARG A 4 -28.62 -53.37 60.17
N ASN A 5 -29.48 -53.34 59.15
CA ASN A 5 -29.15 -53.18 57.78
C ASN A 5 -28.70 -51.70 57.49
N ILE A 6 -27.51 -51.54 56.91
CA ILE A 6 -27.05 -50.27 56.42
C ILE A 6 -27.22 -50.32 54.89
N THR A 7 -28.18 -49.56 54.38
CA THR A 7 -28.40 -49.38 52.97
C THR A 7 -27.50 -48.22 52.49
N CYS A 8 -26.51 -48.53 51.65
CA CYS A 8 -25.63 -47.52 51.02
C CYS A 8 -26.28 -47.01 49.74
N ALA A 9 -26.74 -45.76 49.75
CA ALA A 9 -27.26 -45.10 48.56
C ALA A 9 -26.10 -44.56 47.72
N VAL A 10 -25.87 -45.16 46.56
CA VAL A 10 -24.90 -44.64 45.56
C VAL A 10 -25.61 -43.62 44.75
N THR A 11 -25.29 -42.31 44.97
CA THR A 11 -25.76 -41.20 44.15
C THR A 11 -24.86 -41.09 42.90
N LEU A 12 -25.40 -41.52 41.78
CA LEU A 12 -24.75 -41.40 40.46
C LEU A 12 -24.84 -39.95 39.95
N CYS A 13 -23.76 -39.17 40.13
CA CYS A 13 -23.63 -37.84 39.51
C CYS A 13 -23.37 -38.01 38.03
N LEU A 14 -24.40 -37.81 37.21
CA LEU A 14 -24.28 -37.60 35.74
C LEU A 14 -23.67 -36.22 35.49
N LEU A 15 -22.36 -36.18 35.28
CA LEU A 15 -21.68 -35.01 34.70
C LEU A 15 -22.09 -34.90 33.21
N THR A 16 -23.04 -34.06 32.91
CA THR A 16 -23.30 -33.62 31.54
C THR A 16 -22.14 -32.77 31.09
N LEU A 17 -21.21 -33.34 30.34
CA LEU A 17 -20.24 -32.61 29.55
C LEU A 17 -21.01 -31.87 28.44
N SER A 18 -21.39 -30.63 28.71
CA SER A 18 -21.78 -29.71 27.67
C SER A 18 -20.52 -29.40 26.80
N GLY A 19 -20.32 -30.20 25.76
CA GLY A 19 -19.37 -29.93 24.73
C GLY A 19 -19.74 -28.58 24.12
N GLN A 20 -19.03 -27.51 24.49
CA GLN A 20 -19.05 -26.28 23.72
C GLN A 20 -18.54 -26.65 22.34
N ALA A 21 -19.45 -26.72 21.37
CA ALA A 21 -19.10 -26.76 19.96
C ALA A 21 -18.20 -25.53 19.72
N VAL A 22 -16.93 -25.78 19.44
CA VAL A 22 -16.03 -24.72 18.91
C VAL A 22 -16.67 -24.31 17.60
N GLY A 23 -17.48 -23.26 17.66
CA GLY A 23 -18.13 -22.68 16.50
C GLY A 23 -17.01 -22.35 15.51
N LYS A 24 -17.09 -22.91 14.32
CA LYS A 24 -16.26 -22.43 13.18
C LYS A 24 -16.43 -20.93 13.14
N THR A 25 -15.37 -20.19 13.46
CA THR A 25 -15.37 -18.73 13.34
C THR A 25 -15.67 -18.41 11.89
N GLU A 26 -16.90 -17.99 11.64
CA GLU A 26 -17.36 -17.65 10.29
C GLU A 26 -16.48 -16.54 9.76
N VAL A 27 -15.90 -16.75 8.57
CA VAL A 27 -15.03 -15.75 7.93
C VAL A 27 -15.88 -14.52 7.64
N PRO A 28 -15.54 -13.36 8.20
CA PRO A 28 -16.37 -12.16 8.02
C PRO A 28 -16.47 -11.79 6.54
N PRO A 29 -17.61 -11.24 6.08
CA PRO A 29 -17.88 -10.97 4.68
C PRO A 29 -16.77 -10.18 3.98
N TYR A 30 -16.17 -9.18 4.61
CA TYR A 30 -15.08 -8.40 4.00
C TYR A 30 -13.83 -9.23 3.67
N LYS A 31 -13.60 -10.35 4.35
CA LYS A 31 -12.50 -11.29 4.06
C LYS A 31 -12.88 -12.36 3.04
N ASN A 32 -14.16 -12.50 2.71
CA ASN A 32 -14.64 -13.50 1.77
C ASN A 32 -14.44 -13.01 0.31
N LYS A 33 -13.46 -13.55 -0.37
CA LYS A 33 -13.09 -13.18 -1.76
C LYS A 33 -14.15 -13.55 -2.81
N SER A 34 -15.14 -14.40 -2.49
CA SER A 34 -16.24 -14.76 -3.41
C SER A 34 -17.35 -13.71 -3.47
N LEU A 35 -17.38 -12.78 -2.52
CA LEU A 35 -18.33 -11.66 -2.54
C LEU A 35 -17.83 -10.52 -3.42
N SER A 36 -18.76 -9.72 -3.94
CA SER A 36 -18.39 -8.51 -4.70
C SER A 36 -17.61 -7.52 -3.84
N ILE A 37 -16.83 -6.66 -4.49
CA ILE A 37 -16.01 -5.65 -3.80
C ILE A 37 -16.90 -4.74 -2.95
N GLU A 38 -18.04 -4.30 -3.49
CA GLU A 38 -18.98 -3.41 -2.82
C GLU A 38 -19.49 -4.02 -1.50
N LYS A 39 -19.96 -5.28 -1.55
CA LYS A 39 -20.42 -5.99 -0.34
C LYS A 39 -19.34 -6.14 0.71
N ARG A 40 -18.10 -6.37 0.27
CA ARG A 40 -16.94 -6.48 1.17
C ARG A 40 -16.57 -5.13 1.78
N VAL A 41 -16.62 -4.06 1.00
CA VAL A 41 -16.37 -2.69 1.47
C VAL A 41 -17.44 -2.26 2.45
N ASP A 42 -18.71 -2.47 2.15
CA ASP A 42 -19.84 -2.11 3.04
C ASP A 42 -19.72 -2.80 4.41
N ASP A 43 -19.43 -4.11 4.42
CA ASP A 43 -19.23 -4.86 5.65
C ASP A 43 -18.02 -4.33 6.44
N LEU A 44 -16.89 -4.07 5.77
CA LEU A 44 -15.69 -3.53 6.41
C LEU A 44 -15.96 -2.14 7.00
N MET A 45 -16.56 -1.24 6.23
CA MET A 45 -16.90 0.12 6.64
C MET A 45 -17.85 0.15 7.85
N GLY A 46 -18.80 -0.80 7.90
CA GLY A 46 -19.69 -0.97 9.05
C GLY A 46 -18.98 -1.43 10.33
N ARG A 47 -17.85 -2.12 10.20
CA ARG A 47 -17.04 -2.60 11.34
C ARG A 47 -16.01 -1.58 11.83
N MET A 48 -15.60 -0.64 10.99
CA MET A 48 -14.58 0.34 11.29
C MET A 48 -15.09 1.44 12.21
N THR A 49 -14.30 1.76 13.25
CA THR A 49 -14.47 2.98 14.04
C THR A 49 -14.12 4.20 13.21
N LEU A 50 -14.55 5.40 13.65
CA LEU A 50 -14.17 6.66 13.00
C LEU A 50 -12.64 6.82 12.96
N ARG A 51 -11.94 6.47 14.05
CA ARG A 51 -10.48 6.52 14.12
C ARG A 51 -9.85 5.64 13.03
N GLU A 52 -10.28 4.39 12.91
CA GLU A 52 -9.77 3.48 11.90
C GLU A 52 -10.01 3.97 10.47
N LYS A 53 -11.17 4.59 10.21
CA LYS A 53 -11.46 5.22 8.90
C LYS A 53 -10.50 6.37 8.60
N VAL A 54 -10.23 7.24 9.59
CA VAL A 54 -9.29 8.35 9.43
C VAL A 54 -7.86 7.85 9.21
N LEU A 55 -7.44 6.80 9.91
CA LEU A 55 -6.10 6.23 9.73
C LEU A 55 -5.90 5.63 8.33
N GLN A 56 -6.95 5.10 7.68
CA GLN A 56 -6.86 4.63 6.29
C GLN A 56 -6.62 5.75 5.27
N LEU A 57 -6.83 7.01 5.64
CA LEU A 57 -6.51 8.18 4.81
C LEU A 57 -5.09 8.71 5.02
N GLN A 58 -4.31 8.08 5.88
CA GLN A 58 -2.98 8.56 6.27
C GLN A 58 -1.88 7.67 5.70
N ASN A 59 -0.78 8.33 5.31
CA ASN A 59 0.51 7.70 5.09
C ASN A 59 1.29 7.64 6.42
N ARG A 60 1.88 6.48 6.72
CA ARG A 60 2.68 6.29 7.92
C ARG A 60 4.02 5.65 7.58
N GLY A 61 5.11 6.38 7.76
CA GLY A 61 6.45 5.81 7.64
C GLY A 61 6.64 4.69 8.67
N ALA A 62 7.17 3.56 8.23
CA ALA A 62 7.33 2.37 9.09
C ALA A 62 8.66 2.35 9.86
N GLY A 63 9.58 3.28 9.57
CA GLY A 63 10.88 3.31 10.24
C GLY A 63 11.70 2.05 9.97
N ARG A 64 12.22 1.41 11.00
CA ARG A 64 12.99 0.18 10.95
C ARG A 64 12.11 -1.02 11.32
N LEU A 65 12.54 -2.24 10.97
CA LEU A 65 11.83 -3.48 11.30
C LEU A 65 11.51 -3.64 12.78
N ASP A 66 12.47 -3.32 13.63
CA ASP A 66 12.36 -3.40 15.09
C ASP A 66 11.43 -2.33 15.70
N GLU A 67 10.99 -1.37 14.91
CA GLU A 67 10.13 -0.27 15.33
C GLU A 67 8.65 -0.43 14.92
N ILE A 68 8.33 -1.40 14.06
CA ILE A 68 6.97 -1.57 13.49
C ILE A 68 5.92 -1.61 14.59
N ASP A 69 6.10 -2.41 15.62
CA ASP A 69 5.14 -2.54 16.72
C ASP A 69 4.96 -1.22 17.49
N ARG A 70 6.04 -0.49 17.72
CA ARG A 70 6.02 0.82 18.39
C ARG A 70 5.35 1.90 17.55
N ILE A 71 5.59 1.90 16.23
CA ILE A 71 5.09 2.92 15.31
C ILE A 71 3.61 2.75 15.04
N PHE A 72 3.17 1.50 14.80
CA PHE A 72 1.79 1.20 14.43
C PHE A 72 0.91 0.88 15.63
N ASN A 73 1.45 0.37 16.72
CA ASN A 73 0.76 0.15 18.01
C ASN A 73 -0.62 -0.54 17.85
N GLY A 74 -0.70 -1.57 17.01
CA GLY A 74 -1.94 -2.30 16.74
C GLY A 74 -2.92 -1.59 15.79
N GLU A 75 -2.57 -0.43 15.24
CA GLU A 75 -3.38 0.34 14.30
C GLU A 75 -2.98 0.06 12.84
N SER A 76 -3.98 0.09 11.93
CA SER A 76 -3.78 -0.05 10.50
C SER A 76 -3.91 1.31 9.81
N TYR A 77 -2.94 1.65 8.96
CA TYR A 77 -2.89 2.86 8.14
C TYR A 77 -3.13 2.53 6.67
N GLY A 78 -3.52 3.52 5.87
CA GLY A 78 -3.84 3.33 4.45
C GLY A 78 -2.62 3.01 3.62
N CYS A 79 -1.54 3.75 3.80
CA CYS A 79 -0.31 3.53 3.03
C CYS A 79 0.95 3.79 3.85
N THR A 80 2.06 3.32 3.33
CA THR A 80 3.42 3.59 3.80
C THR A 80 4.32 3.89 2.61
N HIS A 81 5.42 4.56 2.89
CA HIS A 81 6.42 4.94 1.89
C HIS A 81 7.61 3.98 1.87
N GLU A 82 8.52 4.18 0.92
CA GLU A 82 9.75 3.41 0.77
C GLU A 82 10.50 3.22 2.08
N MET A 83 11.02 2.03 2.28
CA MET A 83 11.75 1.61 3.46
C MET A 83 12.99 0.81 3.06
N GLY A 84 14.01 0.86 3.91
CA GLY A 84 15.26 0.16 3.66
C GLY A 84 16.17 0.92 2.69
N THR A 85 17.34 0.37 2.43
CA THR A 85 18.36 0.93 1.56
C THR A 85 18.64 0.07 0.33
N THR A 86 18.29 -1.21 0.39
CA THR A 86 18.41 -2.16 -0.72
C THR A 86 17.05 -2.76 -1.06
N ALA A 87 16.90 -3.24 -2.28
CA ALA A 87 15.69 -3.95 -2.73
C ALA A 87 15.34 -5.13 -1.80
N ALA A 88 16.33 -5.89 -1.37
CA ALA A 88 16.13 -7.04 -0.48
C ALA A 88 15.66 -6.62 0.93
N GLU A 89 16.25 -5.57 1.52
CA GLU A 89 15.82 -5.02 2.80
C GLU A 89 14.41 -4.46 2.71
N CYS A 90 14.10 -3.70 1.65
CA CYS A 90 12.78 -3.16 1.41
C CYS A 90 11.72 -4.27 1.31
N ALA A 91 12.01 -5.33 0.56
CA ALA A 91 11.12 -6.48 0.42
C ALA A 91 10.88 -7.21 1.75
N ALA A 92 11.94 -7.39 2.55
CA ALA A 92 11.83 -7.99 3.88
C ALA A 92 10.96 -7.12 4.81
N MET A 93 11.18 -5.81 4.84
CA MET A 93 10.41 -4.87 5.64
C MET A 93 8.94 -4.83 5.23
N TYR A 94 8.63 -4.81 3.94
CA TYR A 94 7.24 -4.84 3.47
C TYR A 94 6.54 -6.15 3.83
N LYS A 95 7.24 -7.27 3.75
CA LYS A 95 6.70 -8.56 4.16
C LYS A 95 6.32 -8.58 5.64
N GLU A 96 7.22 -8.14 6.50
CA GLU A 96 6.98 -8.06 7.95
C GLU A 96 5.85 -7.08 8.28
N LEU A 97 5.83 -5.92 7.62
CA LEU A 97 4.78 -4.93 7.81
C LEU A 97 3.40 -5.47 7.39
N GLN A 98 3.30 -6.15 6.25
CA GLN A 98 2.04 -6.77 5.83
C GLN A 98 1.61 -7.86 6.82
N GLN A 99 2.55 -8.68 7.30
CA GLN A 99 2.25 -9.69 8.31
C GLN A 99 1.74 -9.04 9.61
N TYR A 100 2.36 -7.94 10.04
CA TYR A 100 1.89 -7.15 11.18
C TYR A 100 0.46 -6.65 10.97
N MET A 101 0.18 -6.02 9.83
CA MET A 101 -1.16 -5.50 9.50
C MET A 101 -2.22 -6.59 9.55
N LEU A 102 -1.91 -7.77 9.01
CA LEU A 102 -2.85 -8.89 8.94
C LEU A 102 -3.11 -9.57 10.29
N THR A 103 -2.11 -9.58 11.19
CA THR A 103 -2.16 -10.42 12.40
C THR A 103 -2.20 -9.64 13.72
N LYS A 104 -1.71 -8.40 13.72
CA LYS A 104 -1.60 -7.58 14.93
C LYS A 104 -2.62 -6.43 14.98
N THR A 105 -3.32 -6.15 13.89
CA THR A 105 -4.37 -5.13 13.87
C THR A 105 -5.75 -5.75 13.97
N ARG A 106 -6.71 -5.03 14.51
CA ARG A 106 -8.06 -5.54 14.81
C ARG A 106 -8.81 -6.09 13.60
N LEU A 107 -8.72 -5.40 12.46
CA LEU A 107 -9.44 -5.79 11.24
C LEU A 107 -8.56 -6.54 10.24
N GLY A 108 -7.25 -6.52 10.41
CA GLY A 108 -6.33 -7.18 9.48
C GLY A 108 -6.39 -6.58 8.08
N ILE A 109 -6.43 -5.25 7.96
CA ILE A 109 -6.43 -4.54 6.68
C ILE A 109 -4.97 -4.42 6.22
N PRO A 110 -4.61 -4.94 5.02
CA PRO A 110 -3.28 -4.75 4.46
C PRO A 110 -2.97 -3.28 4.21
N ILE A 111 -1.71 -2.88 4.29
CA ILE A 111 -1.27 -1.53 3.98
C ILE A 111 -0.84 -1.42 2.51
N ILE A 112 -1.09 -0.29 1.86
CA ILE A 112 -0.55 0.01 0.53
C ILE A 112 0.89 0.48 0.70
N THR A 113 1.82 -0.21 0.06
CA THR A 113 3.23 0.17 0.01
C THR A 113 3.49 1.02 -1.21
N SER A 114 4.10 2.18 -1.05
CA SER A 114 4.35 3.14 -2.14
C SER A 114 5.83 3.51 -2.29
N ALA A 115 6.19 3.93 -3.50
CA ALA A 115 7.50 4.46 -3.87
C ALA A 115 7.34 5.62 -4.86
N GLU A 116 8.37 6.44 -5.04
CA GLU A 116 8.31 7.56 -6.01
C GLU A 116 8.24 7.07 -7.46
N GLY A 117 9.12 6.19 -7.87
CA GLY A 117 9.05 5.50 -9.15
C GLY A 117 9.23 6.35 -10.41
N ILE A 118 9.70 7.61 -10.31
CA ILE A 118 9.82 8.55 -11.44
C ILE A 118 10.84 8.06 -12.46
N GLN A 119 11.95 7.52 -11.99
CA GLN A 119 13.09 7.08 -12.80
C GLN A 119 13.52 5.65 -12.46
N GLY A 120 12.58 4.79 -12.13
CA GLY A 120 12.79 3.47 -11.57
C GLY A 120 12.62 3.48 -10.05
N ILE A 121 12.84 2.34 -9.43
CA ILE A 121 12.73 2.20 -7.98
C ILE A 121 14.05 2.61 -7.32
N LEU A 122 14.00 3.62 -6.45
CA LEU A 122 15.19 4.22 -5.83
C LEU A 122 15.74 3.38 -4.67
N GLN A 123 15.97 2.10 -4.93
CA GLN A 123 16.61 1.18 -4.01
C GLN A 123 17.95 0.70 -4.58
N ASN A 124 18.95 0.52 -3.75
CA ASN A 124 20.19 -0.10 -4.19
C ASN A 124 19.90 -1.47 -4.77
N ASN A 125 20.55 -1.77 -5.89
CA ASN A 125 20.37 -2.96 -6.72
C ASN A 125 19.09 -2.95 -7.59
N CYS A 126 18.39 -1.81 -7.70
CA CYS A 126 17.38 -1.59 -8.73
C CYS A 126 17.95 -0.81 -9.91
N THR A 127 17.24 -0.87 -11.04
CA THR A 127 17.63 -0.14 -12.25
C THR A 127 17.27 1.33 -12.13
N LEU A 128 18.27 2.19 -12.27
CA LEU A 128 18.09 3.64 -12.33
C LEU A 128 18.04 4.09 -13.79
N PHE A 129 16.98 4.75 -14.17
CA PHE A 129 16.77 5.35 -15.49
C PHE A 129 17.06 6.87 -15.44
N PRO A 130 17.20 7.53 -16.59
CA PRO A 130 17.30 8.98 -16.64
C PRO A 130 16.07 9.69 -16.05
N HIS A 131 16.23 10.94 -15.61
CA HIS A 131 15.11 11.77 -15.15
C HIS A 131 14.05 12.00 -16.25
N ALA A 132 12.83 12.34 -15.83
CA ALA A 132 11.69 12.46 -16.72
C ALA A 132 11.91 13.46 -17.86
N LEU A 133 12.62 14.58 -17.62
CA LEU A 133 12.96 15.53 -18.66
C LEU A 133 13.82 14.90 -19.79
N ALA A 134 14.78 14.06 -19.44
CA ALA A 134 15.57 13.31 -20.43
C ALA A 134 14.72 12.22 -21.10
N GLN A 135 13.80 11.59 -20.37
CA GLN A 135 12.84 10.66 -20.96
C GLN A 135 11.94 11.34 -21.99
N GLY A 136 11.40 12.54 -21.67
CA GLY A 136 10.63 13.37 -22.59
C GLY A 136 11.41 13.75 -23.86
N SER A 137 12.70 14.07 -23.72
CA SER A 137 13.59 14.41 -24.82
C SER A 137 13.82 13.27 -25.82
N THR A 138 13.42 12.06 -25.51
CA THR A 138 13.47 10.92 -26.46
C THR A 138 12.38 11.00 -27.51
N PHE A 139 11.29 11.71 -27.26
CA PHE A 139 10.07 11.74 -28.10
C PHE A 139 9.55 10.32 -28.44
N ASN A 140 9.77 9.34 -27.55
CA ASN A 140 9.50 7.95 -27.80
C ASN A 140 8.66 7.29 -26.69
N PRO A 141 7.32 7.41 -26.72
CA PRO A 141 6.44 6.79 -25.71
C PRO A 141 6.64 5.28 -25.56
N ALA A 142 6.93 4.57 -26.68
CA ALA A 142 7.14 3.13 -26.61
C ALA A 142 8.40 2.75 -25.80
N LEU A 143 9.44 3.59 -25.83
CA LEU A 143 10.63 3.41 -24.99
C LEU A 143 10.27 3.60 -23.50
N ILE A 144 9.49 4.64 -23.20
CA ILE A 144 9.06 4.92 -21.82
C ILE A 144 8.21 3.79 -21.27
N GLN A 145 7.31 3.24 -22.07
CA GLN A 145 6.52 2.08 -21.62
C GLN A 145 7.40 0.88 -21.27
N ARG A 146 8.38 0.52 -22.11
CA ARG A 146 9.31 -0.58 -21.82
C ARG A 146 10.15 -0.33 -20.57
N MET A 147 10.60 0.91 -20.38
CA MET A 147 11.35 1.32 -19.20
C MET A 147 10.51 1.10 -17.92
N THR A 148 9.26 1.54 -17.93
CA THR A 148 8.36 1.41 -16.77
C THR A 148 7.81 -0.01 -16.60
N GLU A 149 7.77 -0.83 -17.65
CA GLU A 149 7.55 -2.28 -17.53
C GLU A 149 8.66 -2.93 -16.71
N ALA A 150 9.92 -2.65 -17.01
CA ALA A 150 11.07 -3.19 -16.27
C ALA A 150 11.06 -2.69 -14.80
N ALA A 151 10.86 -1.39 -14.58
CA ALA A 151 10.73 -0.84 -13.22
C ALA A 151 9.53 -1.44 -12.45
N GLY A 152 8.44 -1.73 -13.14
CA GLY A 152 7.26 -2.38 -12.58
C GLY A 152 7.50 -3.82 -12.14
N GLU A 153 8.34 -4.56 -12.87
CA GLU A 153 8.77 -5.89 -12.46
C GLU A 153 9.58 -5.85 -11.17
N GLU A 154 10.53 -4.92 -11.06
CA GLU A 154 11.29 -4.69 -9.84
C GLU A 154 10.38 -4.30 -8.66
N ALA A 155 9.49 -3.31 -8.88
CA ALA A 155 8.51 -2.88 -7.88
C ALA A 155 7.67 -4.03 -7.34
N LYS A 156 7.17 -4.88 -8.24
CA LYS A 156 6.35 -6.05 -7.89
C LYS A 156 7.09 -7.05 -7.02
N VAL A 157 8.36 -7.35 -7.34
CA VAL A 157 9.18 -8.30 -6.58
C VAL A 157 9.50 -7.76 -5.19
N ILE A 158 9.72 -6.45 -5.07
CA ILE A 158 9.96 -5.78 -3.79
C ILE A 158 8.68 -5.75 -2.92
N GLY A 159 7.50 -5.82 -3.56
CA GLY A 159 6.21 -5.71 -2.86
C GLY A 159 5.66 -4.29 -2.80
N ILE A 160 6.04 -3.44 -3.74
CA ILE A 160 5.46 -2.11 -3.94
C ILE A 160 4.13 -2.28 -4.68
N HIS A 161 3.08 -1.60 -4.21
CA HIS A 161 1.74 -1.64 -4.79
C HIS A 161 1.41 -0.39 -5.61
N GLN A 162 2.00 0.74 -5.25
CA GLN A 162 1.73 2.04 -5.85
C GLN A 162 3.01 2.83 -6.03
N ILE A 163 3.10 3.55 -7.16
CA ILE A 163 4.11 4.59 -7.35
C ILE A 163 3.47 5.97 -7.37
N LEU A 164 4.20 6.96 -6.82
CA LEU A 164 3.75 8.34 -6.68
C LEU A 164 4.16 9.18 -7.92
N SER A 165 3.94 8.63 -9.08
CA SER A 165 4.29 9.18 -10.40
C SER A 165 3.33 8.67 -11.48
N PRO A 166 3.35 9.23 -12.72
CA PRO A 166 4.26 10.25 -13.26
C PRO A 166 3.93 11.69 -12.81
N VAL A 167 4.92 12.59 -12.94
CA VAL A 167 4.69 14.03 -12.83
C VAL A 167 4.22 14.56 -14.17
N LEU A 168 2.94 15.00 -14.21
CA LEU A 168 2.28 15.51 -15.43
C LEU A 168 2.16 17.04 -15.45
N ASP A 169 2.86 17.71 -14.54
CA ASP A 169 2.94 19.17 -14.53
C ASP A 169 3.60 19.67 -15.81
N ILE A 170 3.03 20.74 -16.38
CA ILE A 170 3.63 21.45 -17.51
C ILE A 170 4.66 22.42 -16.94
N ALA A 171 5.94 22.30 -17.36
CA ALA A 171 7.04 23.12 -16.87
C ALA A 171 6.97 24.54 -17.41
N ARG A 172 6.03 25.36 -16.94
CA ARG A 172 5.85 26.75 -17.34
C ARG A 172 6.79 27.72 -16.62
N GLU A 173 7.10 27.42 -15.36
CA GLU A 173 8.02 28.21 -14.54
C GLU A 173 9.37 27.49 -14.42
N LEU A 174 10.32 27.86 -15.26
CA LEU A 174 11.61 27.16 -15.38
C LEU A 174 12.53 27.34 -14.16
N ARG A 175 12.24 28.28 -13.26
CA ARG A 175 12.95 28.42 -11.97
C ARG A 175 12.49 27.42 -10.92
N TRP A 176 11.40 26.71 -11.20
CA TRP A 176 10.91 25.66 -10.30
C TRP A 176 11.91 24.50 -10.20
N GLY A 177 12.30 24.15 -8.98
CA GLY A 177 13.35 23.15 -8.70
C GLY A 177 12.99 21.71 -9.07
N ARG A 178 11.75 21.45 -9.57
CA ARG A 178 11.28 20.11 -9.95
C ARG A 178 10.97 19.98 -11.45
N VAL A 179 11.45 20.90 -12.27
CA VAL A 179 11.30 20.84 -13.73
C VAL A 179 11.83 19.51 -14.29
N GLU A 180 12.92 18.99 -13.73
CA GLU A 180 13.54 17.73 -14.16
C GLU A 180 12.65 16.50 -13.96
N GLU A 181 11.66 16.55 -13.07
CA GLU A 181 10.69 15.50 -12.85
C GLU A 181 9.58 15.47 -13.91
N THR A 182 9.48 16.50 -14.76
CA THR A 182 8.45 16.63 -15.80
C THR A 182 8.96 16.10 -17.14
N PHE A 183 8.03 15.78 -18.04
CA PHE A 183 8.38 15.46 -19.43
C PHE A 183 8.61 16.72 -20.32
N GLY A 184 8.55 17.92 -19.76
CA GLY A 184 8.83 19.19 -20.45
C GLY A 184 7.65 20.18 -20.41
N GLU A 185 7.53 20.97 -21.50
CA GLU A 185 6.60 22.11 -21.59
C GLU A 185 5.39 21.85 -22.50
N ASP A 186 5.45 20.83 -23.34
CA ASP A 186 4.41 20.53 -24.33
C ASP A 186 3.35 19.59 -23.73
N PRO A 187 2.09 20.02 -23.60
CA PRO A 187 1.03 19.22 -23.00
C PRO A 187 0.70 17.95 -23.80
N TYR A 188 0.90 17.94 -25.13
CA TYR A 188 0.69 16.75 -25.94
C TYR A 188 1.77 15.70 -25.65
N LEU A 189 3.04 16.10 -25.66
CA LEU A 189 4.16 15.23 -25.34
C LEU A 189 4.01 14.64 -23.91
N ILE A 190 3.69 15.50 -22.94
CA ILE A 190 3.47 15.08 -21.55
C ILE A 190 2.35 14.01 -21.46
N SER A 191 1.26 14.21 -22.21
CA SER A 191 0.13 13.29 -22.24
C SER A 191 0.53 11.92 -22.80
N GLU A 192 1.20 11.89 -23.95
CA GLU A 192 1.64 10.64 -24.58
C GLU A 192 2.67 9.87 -23.73
N MET A 193 3.63 10.60 -23.15
CA MET A 193 4.61 10.01 -22.24
C MET A 193 3.97 9.50 -20.95
N GLY A 194 3.01 10.25 -20.40
CA GLY A 194 2.27 9.89 -19.20
C GLY A 194 1.43 8.62 -19.39
N ILE A 195 0.74 8.50 -20.54
CA ILE A 195 -0.02 7.29 -20.89
C ILE A 195 0.92 6.08 -20.98
N ALA A 196 2.03 6.22 -21.68
CA ALA A 196 3.01 5.16 -21.85
C ALA A 196 3.63 4.73 -20.50
N PHE A 197 3.96 5.71 -19.67
CA PHE A 197 4.51 5.49 -18.33
C PHE A 197 3.55 4.68 -17.45
N ILE A 198 2.28 5.09 -17.39
CA ILE A 198 1.24 4.42 -16.59
C ILE A 198 1.02 2.99 -17.12
N ASN A 199 0.87 2.83 -18.43
CA ASN A 199 0.64 1.53 -19.04
C ASN A 199 1.76 0.53 -18.71
N GLY A 200 3.02 0.97 -18.68
CA GLY A 200 4.15 0.12 -18.35
C GLY A 200 4.08 -0.44 -16.92
N TYR A 201 3.89 0.41 -15.93
CA TYR A 201 3.74 -0.02 -14.54
C TYR A 201 2.49 -0.90 -14.34
N GLN A 202 1.36 -0.54 -14.97
CA GLN A 202 0.11 -1.28 -14.81
C GLN A 202 0.16 -2.70 -15.39
N LYS A 203 1.01 -3.00 -16.36
CA LYS A 203 1.26 -4.39 -16.81
C LYS A 203 1.69 -5.30 -15.66
N ASN A 204 2.40 -4.76 -14.69
CA ASN A 204 2.82 -5.46 -13.49
C ASN A 204 1.83 -5.31 -12.32
N ARG A 205 0.65 -4.73 -12.56
CA ARG A 205 -0.37 -4.43 -11.54
C ARG A 205 0.11 -3.43 -10.49
N ILE A 206 1.04 -2.56 -10.82
CA ILE A 206 1.46 -1.44 -9.98
C ILE A 206 0.55 -0.26 -10.28
N THR A 207 -0.08 0.29 -9.26
CA THR A 207 -0.92 1.49 -9.38
C THR A 207 -0.05 2.72 -9.53
N CYS A 208 -0.43 3.64 -10.43
CA CYS A 208 0.23 4.94 -10.57
C CYS A 208 -0.62 6.04 -9.94
N MET A 209 0.04 7.05 -9.41
CA MET A 209 -0.57 8.27 -8.92
C MET A 209 -0.05 9.47 -9.73
N PRO A 210 -0.68 9.79 -10.87
CA PRO A 210 -0.32 10.98 -11.64
C PRO A 210 -0.44 12.24 -10.79
N LYS A 211 0.59 13.10 -10.82
CA LYS A 211 0.69 14.27 -9.96
C LYS A 211 1.21 15.48 -10.74
N HIS A 212 0.98 16.71 -10.30
CA HIS A 212 0.22 17.10 -9.11
C HIS A 212 -1.09 17.73 -9.55
N PHE A 213 -2.19 17.35 -8.96
CA PHE A 213 -3.48 17.96 -9.25
C PHE A 213 -3.67 19.19 -8.33
N VAL A 214 -3.51 20.45 -8.86
CA VAL A 214 -3.23 20.82 -10.24
C VAL A 214 -2.25 21.99 -10.28
N ALA A 215 -1.55 22.14 -11.44
CA ALA A 215 -0.77 23.32 -11.82
C ALA A 215 0.50 23.58 -11.00
N HIS A 216 1.07 22.57 -10.34
CA HIS A 216 2.29 22.72 -9.53
C HIS A 216 3.53 23.14 -10.35
N GLY A 217 3.52 22.95 -11.66
CA GLY A 217 4.59 23.38 -12.58
C GLY A 217 4.61 24.89 -12.90
N THR A 218 3.75 25.70 -12.27
CA THR A 218 3.66 27.16 -12.45
C THR A 218 3.72 27.94 -11.14
N PRO A 219 4.56 27.59 -10.16
CA PRO A 219 4.56 28.27 -8.87
C PRO A 219 5.14 29.69 -8.99
N SER A 220 4.56 30.65 -8.30
CA SER A 220 5.03 32.04 -8.29
C SER A 220 6.49 32.12 -7.89
N GLY A 221 7.33 32.74 -8.77
CA GLY A 221 8.76 32.92 -8.54
C GLY A 221 9.58 31.62 -8.51
N GLY A 222 9.03 30.50 -8.96
CA GLY A 222 9.67 29.18 -8.93
C GLY A 222 9.73 28.52 -7.55
N LEU A 223 9.10 29.08 -6.54
CA LEU A 223 9.12 28.55 -5.19
C LEU A 223 8.14 27.36 -5.07
N ASN A 224 8.64 26.18 -4.70
CA ASN A 224 7.91 24.92 -4.76
C ASN A 224 6.55 24.90 -4.04
N CYS A 225 6.34 25.70 -3.00
CA CYS A 225 5.09 25.79 -2.25
C CYS A 225 4.38 27.13 -2.41
N ALA A 226 4.73 27.92 -3.42
CA ALA A 226 4.06 29.19 -3.71
C ALA A 226 2.70 28.96 -4.41
N GLN A 227 1.91 30.03 -4.46
CA GLN A 227 0.66 30.03 -5.24
C GLN A 227 0.94 29.88 -6.73
N VAL A 228 -0.03 29.32 -7.45
CA VAL A 228 -0.07 29.17 -8.90
C VAL A 228 -1.14 30.07 -9.50
#